data_64a846507cdc2256c8ccf7245acb9ee9
#
_entry.id   64a846507cdc2256c8ccf7245acb9ee9
#
_cell.length_a   1.000
_cell.length_b   1.000
_cell.length_c   1.000
_cell.angle_alpha   90.00
_cell.angle_beta   90.00
_cell.angle_gamma   90.00
#
_symmetry.space_group_name_H-M   'P 1'
#
loop_
_entity.id
_entity.type
_entity.pdbx_description
1 polymer ?
#
loop_
_entity_poly.entity_id
_entity_poly.type
_entity_poly.pdbx_seq_one_letter_code
_entity_poly.pdbx_strand_id
1 'polypeptide(L)'
;MIGQAYRRIKTIQHYYGKNCYIQICRSNVYGGADSVTLFTISARFGGTVTPIGNTALAMLVYILPLLIIANLVMAAIWAIRRKWIITCIPLVTILMCLPYIGTMYQISFSNHADVKNGLKISTYNVAAFGHETSGFMAQDILAEMKRQKVDVCCLQEYSENSNGERSTSASYQSYFPYKAMGRSDMAIFSRYPITASKAISFGQTNNSAMWADISVKGKKVRVFNVHMETTGFNRTLHVVAKQAMKGNHVEDNKIVKAIYDNYTLGMVVRAGQAELVASEMS
;
A
#
# COMPACT_ATOMS: atom_id res chain seq x y z
N MET A 1 -44.24 49.09 34.27
CA MET A 1 -44.29 48.72 32.83
C MET A 1 -42.93 48.44 32.19
N ILE A 2 -41.89 49.25 32.45
CA ILE A 2 -40.56 49.11 31.80
C ILE A 2 -39.84 47.77 32.15
N GLY A 3 -39.95 47.27 33.38
CA GLY A 3 -39.32 46.04 33.82
C GLY A 3 -39.89 44.75 33.18
N GLN A 4 -41.15 44.75 32.79
CA GLN A 4 -41.76 43.62 32.06
C GLN A 4 -41.36 43.59 30.61
N ALA A 5 -41.22 44.75 29.97
CA ALA A 5 -40.74 44.85 28.59
C ALA A 5 -39.28 44.40 28.48
N TYR A 6 -38.40 44.77 29.41
CA TYR A 6 -37.01 44.35 29.45
C TYR A 6 -36.85 42.82 29.62
N ARG A 7 -37.61 42.19 30.50
CA ARG A 7 -37.62 40.74 30.66
C ARG A 7 -38.09 40.03 29.41
N ARG A 8 -39.13 40.54 28.75
CA ARG A 8 -39.58 39.97 27.47
C ARG A 8 -38.52 40.05 26.34
N ILE A 9 -37.85 41.19 26.21
CA ILE A 9 -36.76 41.36 25.24
C ILE A 9 -35.63 40.39 25.53
N LYS A 10 -35.19 40.21 26.77
CA LYS A 10 -34.14 39.27 27.13
C LYS A 10 -34.51 37.82 26.91
N THR A 11 -35.78 37.44 27.08
CA THR A 11 -36.29 36.11 26.79
C THR A 11 -36.34 35.85 25.29
N ILE A 12 -36.75 36.84 24.49
CA ILE A 12 -36.79 36.77 23.03
C ILE A 12 -35.38 36.69 22.47
N GLN A 13 -34.43 37.49 22.91
CA GLN A 13 -33.04 37.40 22.48
C GLN A 13 -32.40 36.05 22.83
N HIS A 14 -32.70 35.51 24.02
CA HIS A 14 -32.19 34.20 24.42
C HIS A 14 -32.77 33.06 23.56
N TYR A 15 -34.07 33.16 23.23
CA TYR A 15 -34.77 32.17 22.39
C TYR A 15 -34.29 32.20 20.92
N TYR A 16 -34.15 33.39 20.33
CA TYR A 16 -33.66 33.56 18.95
C TYR A 16 -32.18 33.23 18.82
N GLY A 17 -31.35 33.62 19.79
CA GLY A 17 -29.95 33.27 19.80
C GLY A 17 -29.73 31.75 19.90
N LYS A 18 -30.49 31.07 20.75
CA LYS A 18 -30.43 29.62 20.91
C LYS A 18 -30.90 28.88 19.66
N ASN A 19 -31.96 29.36 19.03
CA ASN A 19 -32.49 28.77 17.79
C ASN A 19 -31.52 29.00 16.60
N CYS A 20 -30.94 30.20 16.50
CA CYS A 20 -29.94 30.51 15.47
C CYS A 20 -28.70 29.63 15.63
N TYR A 21 -28.20 29.49 16.85
CA TYR A 21 -27.04 28.62 17.14
C TYR A 21 -27.33 27.13 16.82
N ILE A 22 -28.52 26.63 17.19
CA ILE A 22 -28.97 25.29 16.89
C ILE A 22 -29.10 25.09 15.37
N GLN A 23 -29.57 26.10 14.64
CA GLN A 23 -29.75 26.04 13.19
C GLN A 23 -28.41 26.07 12.45
N ILE A 24 -27.46 26.89 12.89
CA ILE A 24 -26.09 26.93 12.38
C ILE A 24 -25.37 25.59 12.68
N CYS A 25 -25.48 25.07 13.90
CA CYS A 25 -24.92 23.75 14.23
C CYS A 25 -25.56 22.63 13.39
N ARG A 26 -26.85 22.70 13.11
CA ARG A 26 -27.52 21.72 12.22
C ARG A 26 -27.00 21.81 10.80
N SER A 27 -26.94 22.99 10.19
CA SER A 27 -26.46 23.17 8.83
C SER A 27 -24.99 22.71 8.67
N ASN A 28 -24.12 23.00 9.65
CA ASN A 28 -22.74 22.58 9.63
C ASN A 28 -22.57 21.05 9.77
N VAL A 29 -23.43 20.40 10.55
CA VAL A 29 -23.39 18.93 10.70
C VAL A 29 -23.86 18.23 9.43
N TYR A 30 -24.88 18.74 8.75
CA TYR A 30 -25.33 18.18 7.46
C TYR A 30 -24.30 18.43 6.37
N GLY A 31 -23.80 19.66 6.22
CA GLY A 31 -22.78 19.99 5.23
C GLY A 31 -21.45 19.24 5.44
N GLY A 32 -21.07 18.99 6.69
CA GLY A 32 -19.90 18.15 7.01
C GLY A 32 -20.10 16.70 6.61
N ALA A 33 -21.31 16.16 6.79
CA ALA A 33 -21.64 14.79 6.40
C ALA A 33 -21.55 14.59 4.87
N ASP A 34 -22.10 15.52 4.11
CA ASP A 34 -22.09 15.47 2.64
C ASP A 34 -20.64 15.58 2.12
N SER A 35 -19.81 16.43 2.73
CA SER A 35 -18.40 16.58 2.36
C SER A 35 -17.60 15.29 2.60
N VAL A 36 -17.72 14.66 3.77
CA VAL A 36 -17.02 13.40 4.07
C VAL A 36 -17.43 12.30 3.11
N THR A 37 -18.73 12.17 2.81
CA THR A 37 -19.23 11.20 1.84
C THR A 37 -18.65 11.44 0.45
N LEU A 38 -18.66 12.70 -0.03
CA LEU A 38 -18.13 13.08 -1.33
C LEU A 38 -16.62 12.78 -1.42
N PHE A 39 -15.84 13.17 -0.40
CA PHE A 39 -14.41 12.86 -0.34
C PHE A 39 -14.15 11.35 -0.32
N THR A 40 -14.96 10.56 0.37
CA THR A 40 -14.83 9.11 0.41
C THR A 40 -15.05 8.49 -0.96
N ILE A 41 -16.09 8.92 -1.66
CA ILE A 41 -16.39 8.47 -3.02
C ILE A 41 -15.24 8.87 -3.97
N SER A 42 -14.79 10.12 -3.91
CA SER A 42 -13.67 10.61 -4.72
C SER A 42 -12.39 9.82 -4.45
N ALA A 43 -12.06 9.53 -3.19
CA ALA A 43 -10.91 8.74 -2.80
C ALA A 43 -11.02 7.28 -3.29
N ARG A 44 -12.22 6.69 -3.22
CA ARG A 44 -12.46 5.33 -3.72
C ARG A 44 -12.21 5.22 -5.22
N PHE A 45 -12.71 6.17 -6.00
CA PHE A 45 -12.48 6.20 -7.45
C PHE A 45 -11.06 6.64 -7.81
N GLY A 46 -10.43 7.51 -7.02
CA GLY A 46 -9.04 7.93 -7.17
C GLY A 46 -8.06 6.75 -7.19
N GLY A 47 -8.34 5.70 -6.40
CA GLY A 47 -7.55 4.47 -6.39
C GLY A 47 -7.65 3.61 -7.66
N THR A 48 -8.57 3.90 -8.57
CA THR A 48 -8.76 3.17 -9.85
C THR A 48 -8.30 3.97 -11.07
N VAL A 49 -7.91 5.22 -10.86
CA VAL A 49 -7.43 6.11 -11.93
C VAL A 49 -5.91 5.99 -12.05
N THR A 50 -5.42 6.00 -13.30
CA THR A 50 -3.96 6.05 -13.50
C THR A 50 -3.38 7.31 -12.85
N PRO A 51 -2.28 7.22 -12.09
CA PRO A 51 -1.63 8.39 -11.50
C PRO A 51 -1.00 9.32 -12.56
N ILE A 52 -0.83 8.88 -13.80
CA ILE A 52 -0.32 9.68 -14.90
C ILE A 52 -1.31 10.80 -15.20
N GLY A 53 -0.94 12.05 -14.89
CA GLY A 53 -1.79 13.25 -15.04
C GLY A 53 -2.86 13.42 -13.95
N ASN A 54 -3.06 12.46 -13.03
CA ASN A 54 -4.09 12.48 -11.99
C ASN A 54 -3.54 12.16 -10.60
N THR A 55 -2.30 12.51 -10.32
CA THR A 55 -1.60 12.13 -9.08
C THR A 55 -2.32 12.60 -7.81
N ALA A 56 -2.89 13.80 -7.80
CA ALA A 56 -3.63 14.32 -6.66
C ALA A 56 -4.85 13.46 -6.33
N LEU A 57 -5.61 13.05 -7.35
CA LEU A 57 -6.77 12.17 -7.18
C LEU A 57 -6.35 10.77 -6.72
N ALA A 58 -5.29 10.22 -7.33
CA ALA A 58 -4.74 8.92 -6.92
C ALA A 58 -4.23 8.93 -5.48
N MET A 59 -3.68 10.06 -5.00
CA MET A 59 -3.20 10.18 -3.62
C MET A 59 -4.35 10.19 -2.58
N LEU A 60 -5.57 10.56 -2.95
CA LEU A 60 -6.71 10.52 -2.03
C LEU A 60 -6.98 9.13 -1.46
N VAL A 61 -6.58 8.07 -2.17
CA VAL A 61 -6.76 6.69 -1.68
C VAL A 61 -6.05 6.43 -0.35
N TYR A 62 -4.97 7.14 -0.04
CA TYR A 62 -4.23 6.94 1.22
C TYR A 62 -4.98 7.45 2.45
N ILE A 63 -5.87 8.42 2.29
CA ILE A 63 -6.75 8.89 3.38
C ILE A 63 -8.06 8.11 3.46
N LEU A 64 -8.34 7.22 2.50
CA LEU A 64 -9.59 6.45 2.43
C LEU A 64 -9.89 5.63 3.71
N PRO A 65 -8.92 4.98 4.38
CA PRO A 65 -9.19 4.30 5.65
C PRO A 65 -9.76 5.23 6.73
N LEU A 66 -9.22 6.45 6.84
CA LEU A 66 -9.71 7.46 7.79
C LEU A 66 -11.12 7.95 7.42
N LEU A 67 -11.39 8.11 6.12
CA LEU A 67 -12.70 8.50 5.61
C LEU A 67 -13.75 7.40 5.85
N ILE A 68 -13.38 6.12 5.75
CA ILE A 68 -14.26 4.99 6.10
C ILE A 68 -14.62 5.03 7.59
N ILE A 69 -13.65 5.26 8.47
CA ILE A 69 -13.89 5.41 9.91
C ILE A 69 -14.81 6.61 10.18
N ALA A 70 -14.58 7.75 9.52
CA ALA A 70 -15.44 8.92 9.66
C ALA A 70 -16.89 8.63 9.23
N ASN A 71 -17.10 7.91 8.12
CA ASN A 71 -18.43 7.46 7.69
C ASN A 71 -19.08 6.52 8.71
N LEU A 72 -18.33 5.60 9.34
CA LEU A 72 -18.83 4.73 10.40
C LEU A 72 -19.32 5.53 11.61
N VAL A 73 -18.52 6.50 12.06
CA VAL A 73 -18.89 7.40 13.17
C VAL A 73 -20.15 8.19 12.82
N MET A 74 -20.23 8.71 11.60
CA MET A 74 -21.42 9.42 11.13
C MET A 74 -22.66 8.53 11.08
N ALA A 75 -22.53 7.30 10.57
CA ALA A 75 -23.64 6.34 10.57
C ALA A 75 -24.14 6.09 12.00
N ALA A 76 -23.23 5.90 12.96
CA ALA A 76 -23.58 5.72 14.36
C ALA A 76 -24.31 6.94 14.95
N ILE A 77 -23.81 8.16 14.70
CA ILE A 77 -24.44 9.40 15.17
C ILE A 77 -25.86 9.54 14.63
N TRP A 78 -26.09 9.28 13.33
CA TRP A 78 -27.42 9.40 12.73
C TRP A 78 -28.35 8.28 13.18
N ALA A 79 -27.86 7.06 13.41
CA ALA A 79 -28.63 5.95 13.95
C ALA A 79 -29.10 6.26 15.38
N ILE A 80 -28.23 6.76 16.26
CA ILE A 80 -28.58 7.18 17.63
C ILE A 80 -29.64 8.29 17.59
N ARG A 81 -29.55 9.21 16.63
CA ARG A 81 -30.55 10.26 16.41
C ARG A 81 -31.83 9.77 15.73
N ARG A 82 -31.95 8.47 15.44
CA ARG A 82 -33.08 7.82 14.75
C ARG A 82 -33.39 8.43 13.37
N LYS A 83 -32.36 8.92 12.67
CA LYS A 83 -32.46 9.48 11.32
C LYS A 83 -32.08 8.42 10.27
N TRP A 84 -32.85 7.35 10.19
CA TRP A 84 -32.54 6.14 9.43
C TRP A 84 -32.22 6.39 7.96
N ILE A 85 -32.97 7.28 7.28
CA ILE A 85 -32.74 7.61 5.86
C ILE A 85 -31.35 8.22 5.68
N ILE A 86 -30.94 9.13 6.58
CA ILE A 86 -29.62 9.78 6.51
C ILE A 86 -28.50 8.79 6.90
N THR A 87 -28.78 7.86 7.80
CA THR A 87 -27.87 6.79 8.18
C THR A 87 -27.50 5.89 6.98
N CYS A 88 -28.42 5.70 6.03
CA CYS A 88 -28.15 4.90 4.84
C CYS A 88 -27.04 5.49 3.96
N ILE A 89 -26.86 6.80 3.91
CA ILE A 89 -25.86 7.46 3.05
C ILE A 89 -24.44 6.98 3.38
N PRO A 90 -23.90 7.18 4.61
CA PRO A 90 -22.57 6.70 4.95
C PRO A 90 -22.45 5.17 4.89
N LEU A 91 -23.53 4.42 5.19
CA LEU A 91 -23.49 2.96 5.06
C LEU A 91 -23.34 2.50 3.61
N VAL A 92 -24.07 3.08 2.68
CA VAL A 92 -23.92 2.80 1.24
C VAL A 92 -22.52 3.20 0.76
N THR A 93 -21.99 4.33 1.23
CA THR A 93 -20.63 4.77 0.91
C THR A 93 -19.58 3.75 1.39
N ILE A 94 -19.74 3.21 2.59
CA ILE A 94 -18.86 2.14 3.12
C ILE A 94 -18.98 0.87 2.27
N LEU A 95 -20.21 0.47 1.89
CA LEU A 95 -20.42 -0.68 1.00
C LEU A 95 -19.71 -0.53 -0.34
N MET A 96 -19.70 0.67 -0.92
CA MET A 96 -18.91 0.95 -2.14
C MET A 96 -17.40 0.80 -1.93
N CYS A 97 -16.91 0.91 -0.70
CA CYS A 97 -15.50 0.74 -0.37
C CYS A 97 -15.10 -0.72 -0.08
N LEU A 98 -16.03 -1.68 -0.02
CA LEU A 98 -15.73 -3.09 0.27
C LEU A 98 -14.65 -3.70 -0.63
N PRO A 99 -14.63 -3.48 -1.96
CA PRO A 99 -13.56 -4.01 -2.81
C PRO A 99 -12.19 -3.48 -2.39
N TYR A 100 -12.08 -2.22 -2.00
CA TYR A 100 -10.85 -1.63 -1.50
C TYR A 100 -10.44 -2.24 -0.15
N ILE A 101 -11.39 -2.41 0.77
CA ILE A 101 -11.14 -3.06 2.06
C ILE A 101 -10.59 -4.47 1.83
N GLY A 102 -11.17 -5.23 0.88
CA GLY A 102 -10.71 -6.57 0.51
C GLY A 102 -9.30 -6.61 -0.09
N THR A 103 -8.82 -5.52 -0.71
CA THR A 103 -7.42 -5.44 -1.15
C THR A 103 -6.45 -5.16 -0.02
N MET A 104 -6.88 -4.44 1.02
CA MET A 104 -6.04 -4.12 2.19
C MET A 104 -6.02 -5.23 3.23
N TYR A 105 -7.15 -5.88 3.45
CA TYR A 105 -7.32 -6.91 4.47
C TYR A 105 -7.87 -8.19 3.85
N GLN A 106 -7.01 -9.17 3.69
CA GLN A 106 -7.43 -10.51 3.30
C GLN A 106 -7.82 -11.31 4.54
N ILE A 107 -9.11 -11.32 4.86
CA ILE A 107 -9.64 -12.17 5.92
C ILE A 107 -9.89 -13.54 5.29
N SER A 108 -8.99 -14.48 5.55
CA SER A 108 -9.20 -15.88 5.16
C SER A 108 -10.14 -16.55 6.15
N PHE A 109 -11.33 -16.86 5.72
CA PHE A 109 -12.29 -17.70 6.47
C PHE A 109 -12.07 -19.20 6.24
N SER A 110 -11.18 -19.56 5.30
CA SER A 110 -10.80 -20.95 5.12
C SER A 110 -9.82 -21.36 6.22
N ASN A 111 -10.13 -22.44 6.89
CA ASN A 111 -9.10 -23.18 7.60
C ASN A 111 -7.95 -23.37 6.63
N HIS A 112 -6.71 -23.10 7.05
CA HIS A 112 -5.50 -23.47 6.33
C HIS A 112 -5.46 -25.02 6.26
N ALA A 113 -6.39 -25.59 5.48
CA ALA A 113 -6.26 -26.96 5.07
C ALA A 113 -4.92 -27.00 4.33
N ASP A 114 -3.95 -27.70 4.88
CA ASP A 114 -2.72 -28.04 4.18
C ASP A 114 -3.12 -28.46 2.77
N VAL A 115 -2.84 -27.59 1.79
CA VAL A 115 -3.12 -27.95 0.40
C VAL A 115 -2.12 -29.04 0.08
N LYS A 116 -2.55 -30.30 0.31
CA LYS A 116 -1.69 -31.50 0.26
C LYS A 116 -0.83 -31.63 -1.00
N ASN A 117 -1.09 -30.81 -2.00
CA ASN A 117 -0.39 -30.78 -3.28
C ASN A 117 -0.13 -29.37 -3.84
N GLY A 118 -0.16 -28.33 -3.00
CA GLY A 118 0.09 -26.96 -3.40
C GLY A 118 1.55 -26.67 -3.62
N LEU A 119 1.86 -25.79 -4.56
CA LEU A 119 3.19 -25.19 -4.75
C LEU A 119 3.41 -24.12 -3.71
N LYS A 120 4.44 -24.24 -2.87
CA LYS A 120 4.81 -23.24 -1.86
C LYS A 120 5.80 -22.25 -2.47
N ILE A 121 5.36 -21.01 -2.62
CA ILE A 121 6.18 -19.93 -3.18
C ILE A 121 6.47 -18.95 -2.06
N SER A 122 7.73 -18.52 -1.93
CA SER A 122 8.15 -17.41 -1.08
C SER A 122 8.67 -16.25 -1.92
N THR A 123 8.55 -15.04 -1.40
CA THR A 123 9.16 -13.84 -1.98
C THR A 123 9.82 -13.06 -0.86
N TYR A 124 11.02 -12.54 -1.12
CA TYR A 124 11.80 -11.82 -0.10
C TYR A 124 12.78 -10.84 -0.76
N ASN A 125 12.70 -9.57 -0.36
CA ASN A 125 13.76 -8.61 -0.65
C ASN A 125 14.89 -8.82 0.34
N VAL A 126 16.05 -9.24 -0.16
CA VAL A 126 17.19 -9.64 0.67
C VAL A 126 18.19 -8.50 0.95
N ALA A 127 17.95 -7.31 0.39
CA ALA A 127 18.83 -6.13 0.56
C ALA A 127 20.33 -6.51 0.43
N ALA A 128 20.68 -7.23 -0.62
CA ALA A 128 22.01 -7.81 -0.87
C ALA A 128 22.56 -8.63 0.32
N PHE A 129 21.68 -9.24 1.11
CA PHE A 129 21.98 -9.95 2.37
C PHE A 129 22.76 -9.10 3.39
N GLY A 130 22.62 -7.79 3.32
CA GLY A 130 23.20 -6.87 4.29
C GLY A 130 22.54 -7.04 5.66
N HIS A 131 23.22 -7.67 6.60
CA HIS A 131 22.71 -7.90 7.96
C HIS A 131 22.23 -6.62 8.65
N GLU A 132 22.93 -5.51 8.44
CA GLU A 132 22.56 -4.19 9.00
C GLU A 132 21.24 -3.65 8.42
N THR A 133 20.90 -4.05 7.19
CA THR A 133 19.72 -3.56 6.48
C THR A 133 18.54 -4.52 6.58
N SER A 134 18.80 -5.83 6.46
CA SER A 134 17.77 -6.88 6.45
C SER A 134 17.48 -7.48 7.83
N GLY A 135 18.43 -7.37 8.76
CA GLY A 135 18.37 -8.02 10.06
C GLY A 135 18.61 -9.54 10.04
N PHE A 136 18.79 -10.14 8.86
CA PHE A 136 18.95 -11.59 8.69
C PHE A 136 20.11 -11.91 7.74
N MET A 137 20.82 -13.00 8.01
CA MET A 137 21.82 -13.53 7.10
C MET A 137 21.17 -14.44 6.04
N ALA A 138 21.84 -14.59 4.90
CA ALA A 138 21.37 -15.46 3.81
C ALA A 138 21.07 -16.90 4.28
N GLN A 139 21.87 -17.40 5.21
CA GLN A 139 21.69 -18.74 5.78
C GLN A 139 20.44 -18.86 6.65
N ASP A 140 20.07 -17.81 7.40
CA ASP A 140 18.87 -17.78 8.23
C ASP A 140 17.61 -17.82 7.36
N ILE A 141 17.63 -17.02 6.29
CA ILE A 141 16.56 -17.01 5.29
C ILE A 141 16.41 -18.38 4.64
N LEU A 142 17.52 -19.00 4.24
CA LEU A 142 17.51 -20.36 3.65
C LEU A 142 17.02 -21.42 4.65
N ALA A 143 17.42 -21.32 5.92
CA ALA A 143 16.96 -22.22 6.97
C ALA A 143 15.43 -22.13 7.14
N GLU A 144 14.88 -20.91 7.14
CA GLU A 144 13.44 -20.69 7.19
C GLU A 144 12.72 -21.26 5.96
N MET A 145 13.26 -21.04 4.74
CA MET A 145 12.71 -21.63 3.51
C MET A 145 12.67 -23.17 3.59
N LYS A 146 13.72 -23.79 4.13
CA LYS A 146 13.76 -25.24 4.36
C LYS A 146 12.73 -25.69 5.38
N ARG A 147 12.60 -24.96 6.49
CA ARG A 147 11.63 -25.25 7.56
C ARG A 147 10.20 -25.21 7.03
N GLN A 148 9.89 -24.22 6.21
CA GLN A 148 8.57 -24.03 5.57
C GLN A 148 8.34 -24.95 4.39
N LYS A 149 9.36 -25.70 3.94
CA LYS A 149 9.31 -26.57 2.75
C LYS A 149 8.92 -25.77 1.49
N VAL A 150 9.55 -24.61 1.30
CA VAL A 150 9.33 -23.76 0.14
C VAL A 150 9.82 -24.46 -1.12
N ASP A 151 9.02 -24.41 -2.18
CA ASP A 151 9.31 -25.02 -3.47
C ASP A 151 9.95 -24.05 -4.46
N VAL A 152 9.55 -22.77 -4.41
CA VAL A 152 10.06 -21.69 -5.26
C VAL A 152 10.32 -20.46 -4.41
N CYS A 153 11.50 -19.87 -4.56
CA CYS A 153 11.90 -18.68 -3.82
C CYS A 153 12.23 -17.55 -4.81
N CYS A 154 11.49 -16.45 -4.72
CA CYS A 154 11.69 -15.22 -5.49
C CYS A 154 12.47 -14.21 -4.63
N LEU A 155 13.68 -13.84 -5.04
CA LEU A 155 14.51 -12.89 -4.34
C LEU A 155 14.61 -11.58 -5.11
N GLN A 156 14.49 -10.46 -4.41
CA GLN A 156 14.77 -9.11 -4.91
C GLN A 156 15.99 -8.56 -4.17
N GLU A 157 16.69 -7.62 -4.82
CA GLU A 157 17.99 -7.08 -4.36
C GLU A 157 19.01 -8.21 -4.08
N TYR A 158 18.93 -9.27 -4.87
CA TYR A 158 19.87 -10.38 -4.83
C TYR A 158 21.08 -10.07 -5.71
N SER A 159 22.29 -10.13 -5.14
CA SER A 159 23.54 -9.95 -5.89
C SER A 159 24.44 -11.15 -5.72
N GLU A 160 25.01 -11.67 -6.79
CA GLU A 160 26.01 -12.76 -6.73
C GLU A 160 27.43 -12.27 -6.40
N ASN A 161 27.63 -10.95 -6.50
CA ASN A 161 28.99 -10.35 -6.45
C ASN A 161 29.34 -9.72 -5.11
N SER A 162 28.44 -9.73 -4.13
CA SER A 162 28.76 -9.18 -2.81
C SER A 162 29.59 -10.17 -1.97
N ASN A 163 30.42 -9.61 -1.11
CA ASN A 163 31.42 -10.35 -0.34
C ASN A 163 30.82 -11.53 0.45
N GLY A 164 31.20 -12.76 0.09
CA GLY A 164 30.71 -13.99 0.74
C GLY A 164 29.63 -14.76 -0.01
N GLU A 165 29.10 -14.25 -1.12
CA GLU A 165 27.89 -14.78 -1.79
C GLU A 165 28.11 -15.96 -2.72
N ARG A 166 29.31 -16.25 -3.19
CA ARG A 166 29.56 -17.51 -3.91
C ARG A 166 29.19 -18.73 -3.05
N SER A 167 29.45 -18.66 -1.75
CA SER A 167 29.03 -19.68 -0.80
C SER A 167 27.53 -19.69 -0.57
N THR A 168 26.87 -18.50 -0.63
CA THR A 168 25.44 -18.33 -0.48
C THR A 168 24.68 -18.92 -1.66
N SER A 169 25.09 -18.60 -2.90
CA SER A 169 24.49 -19.19 -4.11
C SER A 169 24.60 -20.71 -4.10
N ALA A 170 25.75 -21.24 -3.76
CA ALA A 170 25.97 -22.70 -3.64
C ALA A 170 25.07 -23.32 -2.54
N SER A 171 24.93 -22.64 -1.39
CA SER A 171 24.06 -23.10 -0.31
C SER A 171 22.60 -23.10 -0.71
N TYR A 172 22.13 -22.08 -1.44
CA TYR A 172 20.78 -22.03 -1.98
C TYR A 172 20.55 -23.12 -3.03
N GLN A 173 21.51 -23.35 -3.95
CA GLN A 173 21.43 -24.39 -4.97
C GLN A 173 21.43 -25.81 -4.38
N SER A 174 21.98 -26.02 -3.19
CA SER A 174 21.87 -27.32 -2.50
C SER A 174 20.44 -27.71 -2.15
N TYR A 175 19.56 -26.73 -1.95
CA TYR A 175 18.14 -26.95 -1.66
C TYR A 175 17.22 -26.66 -2.86
N PHE A 176 17.57 -25.67 -3.66
CA PHE A 176 16.90 -25.30 -4.89
C PHE A 176 17.84 -25.60 -6.09
N PRO A 177 17.80 -26.79 -6.68
CA PRO A 177 18.74 -27.17 -7.74
C PRO A 177 18.68 -26.30 -9.00
N TYR A 178 17.53 -25.66 -9.22
CA TYR A 178 17.31 -24.82 -10.39
C TYR A 178 17.27 -23.35 -10.03
N LYS A 179 17.93 -22.52 -10.86
CA LYS A 179 18.01 -21.08 -10.68
C LYS A 179 17.83 -20.36 -12.00
N ALA A 180 17.09 -19.28 -12.01
CA ALA A 180 17.04 -18.28 -13.05
C ALA A 180 17.46 -16.92 -12.50
N MET A 181 18.32 -16.21 -13.22
CA MET A 181 18.75 -14.86 -12.88
C MET A 181 18.01 -13.85 -13.76
N GLY A 182 17.54 -12.80 -13.12
CA GLY A 182 17.03 -11.62 -13.79
C GLY A 182 18.14 -10.62 -14.11
N ARG A 183 17.75 -9.40 -14.43
CA ARG A 183 18.70 -8.31 -14.59
C ARG A 183 19.09 -7.77 -13.21
N SER A 184 20.38 -7.60 -12.97
CA SER A 184 21.04 -6.92 -11.84
C SER A 184 20.77 -7.43 -10.43
N ASP A 185 19.51 -7.60 -10.01
CA ASP A 185 19.12 -7.73 -8.61
C ASP A 185 18.01 -8.76 -8.35
N MET A 186 17.75 -9.64 -9.32
CA MET A 186 16.62 -10.55 -9.25
C MET A 186 17.04 -12.00 -9.46
N ALA A 187 16.51 -12.90 -8.62
CA ALA A 187 16.68 -14.32 -8.78
C ALA A 187 15.39 -15.09 -8.48
N ILE A 188 15.19 -16.19 -9.20
CA ILE A 188 14.19 -17.21 -8.86
C ILE A 188 14.92 -18.53 -8.67
N PHE A 189 14.81 -19.08 -7.48
CA PHE A 189 15.32 -20.40 -7.11
C PHE A 189 14.15 -21.39 -7.06
N SER A 190 14.34 -22.60 -7.57
CA SER A 190 13.28 -23.60 -7.63
C SER A 190 13.78 -25.01 -7.31
N ARG A 191 12.95 -25.78 -6.64
CA ARG A 191 13.12 -27.24 -6.49
C ARG A 191 12.71 -28.02 -7.71
N TYR A 192 11.93 -27.38 -8.60
CA TYR A 192 11.44 -27.96 -9.86
C TYR A 192 12.20 -27.38 -11.05
N PRO A 193 12.30 -28.13 -12.18
CA PRO A 193 12.98 -27.65 -13.37
C PRO A 193 12.41 -26.32 -13.89
N ILE A 194 13.31 -25.37 -14.15
CA ILE A 194 13.01 -24.13 -14.86
C ILE A 194 13.22 -24.38 -16.34
N THR A 195 12.18 -24.26 -17.17
CA THR A 195 12.20 -24.56 -18.59
C THR A 195 12.42 -23.33 -19.46
N ALA A 196 12.05 -22.15 -18.98
CA ALA A 196 12.29 -20.86 -19.62
C ALA A 196 12.31 -19.74 -18.58
N SER A 197 12.99 -18.65 -18.88
CA SER A 197 12.96 -17.43 -18.09
C SER A 197 13.21 -16.21 -18.96
N LYS A 198 12.70 -15.04 -18.53
CA LYS A 198 12.91 -13.77 -19.20
C LYS A 198 13.08 -12.67 -18.16
N ALA A 199 14.11 -11.85 -18.32
CA ALA A 199 14.26 -10.61 -17.59
C ALA A 199 13.49 -9.48 -18.29
N ILE A 200 12.82 -8.63 -17.50
CA ILE A 200 12.03 -7.49 -17.95
C ILE A 200 12.71 -6.23 -17.41
N SER A 201 13.23 -5.40 -18.29
CA SER A 201 13.88 -4.14 -17.92
C SER A 201 12.87 -3.03 -17.79
N PHE A 202 12.97 -2.23 -16.71
CA PHE A 202 12.18 -1.01 -16.53
C PHE A 202 12.87 0.27 -17.07
N GLY A 203 13.85 0.09 -17.96
CA GLY A 203 14.56 1.21 -18.59
C GLY A 203 15.73 1.71 -17.75
N GLN A 204 15.69 2.98 -17.34
CA GLN A 204 16.81 3.67 -16.63
C GLN A 204 16.86 3.43 -15.12
N THR A 205 16.02 2.55 -14.59
CA THR A 205 16.03 2.22 -13.15
C THR A 205 16.85 0.96 -12.89
N ASN A 206 17.39 0.85 -11.66
CA ASN A 206 18.06 -0.39 -11.23
C ASN A 206 17.06 -1.52 -10.92
N ASN A 207 15.78 -1.16 -10.82
CA ASN A 207 14.71 -2.11 -10.54
C ASN A 207 14.28 -2.82 -11.82
N SER A 208 13.82 -4.03 -11.68
CA SER A 208 13.46 -4.89 -12.81
C SER A 208 12.36 -5.88 -12.44
N ALA A 209 11.91 -6.65 -13.41
CA ALA A 209 11.10 -7.84 -13.18
C ALA A 209 11.69 -9.01 -13.94
N MET A 210 11.23 -10.20 -13.63
CA MET A 210 11.52 -11.41 -14.37
C MET A 210 10.37 -12.40 -14.25
N TRP A 211 10.28 -13.32 -15.18
CA TRP A 211 9.46 -14.50 -14.99
C TRP A 211 10.26 -15.76 -15.26
N ALA A 212 9.80 -16.87 -14.68
CA ALA A 212 10.30 -18.20 -14.95
C ALA A 212 9.14 -19.19 -15.16
N ASP A 213 9.23 -20.02 -16.17
CA ASP A 213 8.36 -21.17 -16.41
C ASP A 213 8.92 -22.39 -15.68
N ILE A 214 8.18 -22.90 -14.72
CA ILE A 214 8.57 -23.98 -13.84
C ILE A 214 7.72 -25.20 -14.16
N SER A 215 8.36 -26.36 -14.34
CA SER A 215 7.68 -27.63 -14.61
C SER A 215 7.36 -28.33 -13.29
N VAL A 216 6.12 -28.22 -12.82
CA VAL A 216 5.65 -28.81 -11.57
C VAL A 216 4.77 -30.00 -11.86
N LYS A 217 5.26 -31.24 -11.62
CA LYS A 217 4.51 -32.49 -11.85
C LYS A 217 3.91 -32.56 -13.27
N GLY A 218 4.66 -32.15 -14.27
CA GLY A 218 4.23 -32.13 -15.67
C GLY A 218 3.36 -30.94 -16.10
N LYS A 219 3.04 -30.03 -15.18
CA LYS A 219 2.32 -28.78 -15.48
C LYS A 219 3.29 -27.60 -15.50
N LYS A 220 3.12 -26.72 -16.47
CA LYS A 220 3.88 -25.47 -16.56
C LYS A 220 3.22 -24.40 -15.70
N VAL A 221 3.98 -23.83 -14.76
CA VAL A 221 3.58 -22.72 -13.90
C VAL A 221 4.52 -21.55 -14.18
N ARG A 222 3.98 -20.41 -14.61
CA ARG A 222 4.76 -19.18 -14.77
C ARG A 222 4.74 -18.39 -13.48
N VAL A 223 5.92 -18.09 -12.96
CA VAL A 223 6.12 -17.30 -11.74
C VAL A 223 6.76 -15.98 -12.10
N PHE A 224 6.13 -14.87 -11.75
CA PHE A 224 6.68 -13.53 -11.89
C PHE A 224 7.31 -13.10 -10.58
N ASN A 225 8.52 -12.57 -10.66
CA ASN A 225 9.22 -11.88 -9.61
C ASN A 225 9.40 -10.42 -10.01
N VAL A 226 8.90 -9.48 -9.23
CA VAL A 226 8.81 -8.06 -9.60
C VAL A 226 9.37 -7.20 -8.49
N HIS A 227 10.34 -6.33 -8.84
CA HIS A 227 10.90 -5.33 -7.96
C HIS A 227 10.66 -3.95 -8.58
N MET A 228 9.61 -3.27 -8.11
CA MET A 228 9.20 -1.96 -8.63
C MET A 228 10.01 -0.83 -8.00
N GLU A 229 10.03 0.33 -8.68
CA GLU A 229 10.68 1.55 -8.21
C GLU A 229 10.18 1.96 -6.82
N THR A 230 11.10 2.48 -6.02
CA THR A 230 10.78 3.03 -4.70
C THR A 230 10.04 4.36 -4.82
N THR A 231 9.23 4.70 -3.82
CA THR A 231 8.60 6.04 -3.72
C THR A 231 9.58 7.14 -3.30
N GLY A 232 10.84 6.79 -3.01
CA GLY A 232 11.86 7.76 -2.60
C GLY A 232 11.67 8.34 -1.18
N PHE A 233 10.61 7.95 -0.47
CA PHE A 233 10.28 8.49 0.86
C PHE A 233 11.43 8.31 1.86
N ASN A 234 11.95 7.09 1.98
CA ASN A 234 13.07 6.80 2.90
C ASN A 234 14.33 7.59 2.54
N ARG A 235 14.62 7.77 1.25
CA ARG A 235 15.76 8.58 0.79
C ARG A 235 15.62 10.02 1.24
N THR A 236 14.43 10.61 1.09
CA THR A 236 14.14 11.98 1.53
C THR A 236 14.31 12.13 3.04
N LEU A 237 13.74 11.20 3.83
CA LEU A 237 13.90 11.19 5.28
C LEU A 237 15.38 11.10 5.71
N HIS A 238 16.16 10.24 5.04
CA HIS A 238 17.58 10.09 5.35
C HIS A 238 18.38 11.37 5.06
N VAL A 239 18.07 12.05 3.95
CA VAL A 239 18.69 13.36 3.62
C VAL A 239 18.34 14.40 4.68
N VAL A 240 17.07 14.49 5.08
CA VAL A 240 16.61 15.43 6.11
C VAL A 240 17.27 15.13 7.45
N ALA A 241 17.32 13.87 7.88
CA ALA A 241 17.98 13.46 9.11
C ALA A 241 19.48 13.82 9.11
N LYS A 242 20.17 13.57 7.99
CA LYS A 242 21.59 13.92 7.82
C LYS A 242 21.84 15.45 7.87
N GLN A 243 20.93 16.26 7.35
CA GLN A 243 21.00 17.72 7.44
C GLN A 243 20.77 18.19 8.88
N ALA A 244 19.77 17.64 9.56
CA ALA A 244 19.49 17.95 10.96
C ALA A 244 20.69 17.59 11.88
N MET A 245 21.34 16.45 11.66
CA MET A 245 22.56 16.06 12.39
C MET A 245 23.75 17.02 12.17
N LYS A 246 23.77 17.74 11.05
CA LYS A 246 24.77 18.78 10.75
C LYS A 246 24.41 20.14 11.33
N GLY A 247 23.32 20.24 12.08
CA GLY A 247 22.82 21.51 12.61
C GLY A 247 22.14 22.42 11.58
N ASN A 248 21.90 21.92 10.38
CA ASN A 248 21.21 22.68 9.35
C ASN A 248 19.69 22.55 9.56
N HIS A 249 19.02 23.69 9.74
CA HIS A 249 17.55 23.72 9.77
C HIS A 249 17.03 23.61 8.33
N VAL A 250 16.28 22.54 8.03
CA VAL A 250 15.57 22.42 6.75
C VAL A 250 14.14 22.90 6.98
N GLU A 251 13.69 23.86 6.18
CA GLU A 251 12.32 24.38 6.27
C GLU A 251 11.30 23.26 6.03
N ASP A 252 10.30 23.16 6.91
CA ASP A 252 9.27 22.11 6.86
C ASP A 252 8.57 22.05 5.49
N ASN A 253 8.30 23.20 4.89
CA ASN A 253 7.67 23.28 3.56
C ASN A 253 8.51 22.63 2.45
N LYS A 254 9.84 22.73 2.54
CA LYS A 254 10.75 22.09 1.56
C LYS A 254 10.77 20.58 1.74
N ILE A 255 10.69 20.11 2.99
CA ILE A 255 10.62 18.67 3.31
C ILE A 255 9.32 18.10 2.77
N VAL A 256 8.18 18.71 3.10
CA VAL A 256 6.87 18.26 2.66
C VAL A 256 6.78 18.25 1.13
N LYS A 257 7.27 19.30 0.47
CA LYS A 257 7.30 19.36 -0.99
C LYS A 257 8.18 18.26 -1.59
N ALA A 258 9.38 18.02 -1.06
CA ALA A 258 10.28 16.98 -1.56
C ALA A 258 9.67 15.57 -1.38
N ILE A 259 9.00 15.32 -0.25
CA ILE A 259 8.27 14.06 -0.03
C ILE A 259 7.15 13.91 -1.07
N TYR A 260 6.34 14.95 -1.26
CA TYR A 260 5.24 14.94 -2.21
C TYR A 260 5.74 14.69 -3.64
N ASP A 261 6.74 15.43 -4.10
CA ASP A 261 7.28 15.34 -5.45
C ASP A 261 7.88 13.94 -5.71
N ASN A 262 8.69 13.41 -4.78
CA ASN A 262 9.28 12.08 -4.91
C ASN A 262 8.22 10.97 -4.89
N TYR A 263 7.23 11.10 -4.02
CA TYR A 263 6.15 10.13 -3.92
C TYR A 263 5.31 10.10 -5.20
N THR A 264 4.97 11.27 -5.71
CA THR A 264 4.21 11.45 -6.96
C THR A 264 4.94 10.85 -8.15
N LEU A 265 6.25 11.16 -8.27
CA LEU A 265 7.10 10.60 -9.31
C LEU A 265 7.15 9.06 -9.21
N GLY A 266 7.38 8.54 -8.01
CA GLY A 266 7.41 7.09 -7.76
C GLY A 266 6.10 6.40 -8.15
N MET A 267 4.94 7.01 -7.88
CA MET A 267 3.64 6.47 -8.28
C MET A 267 3.50 6.36 -9.81
N VAL A 268 3.89 7.41 -10.54
CA VAL A 268 3.82 7.45 -12.00
C VAL A 268 4.73 6.38 -12.61
N VAL A 269 5.98 6.31 -12.14
CA VAL A 269 6.95 5.31 -12.62
C VAL A 269 6.45 3.89 -12.36
N ARG A 270 5.95 3.61 -11.16
CA ARG A 270 5.40 2.29 -10.79
C ARG A 270 4.16 1.92 -11.61
N ALA A 271 3.32 2.88 -11.96
CA ALA A 271 2.17 2.62 -12.84
C ALA A 271 2.63 2.10 -14.22
N GLY A 272 3.60 2.78 -14.85
CA GLY A 272 4.16 2.33 -16.11
C GLY A 272 4.88 0.96 -16.02
N GLN A 273 5.58 0.71 -14.90
CA GLN A 273 6.19 -0.60 -14.65
C GLN A 273 5.14 -1.71 -14.50
N ALA A 274 4.03 -1.43 -13.80
CA ALA A 274 2.93 -2.38 -13.65
C ALA A 274 2.25 -2.70 -14.99
N GLU A 275 2.05 -1.70 -15.84
CA GLU A 275 1.50 -1.89 -17.19
C GLU A 275 2.42 -2.78 -18.05
N LEU A 276 3.75 -2.55 -17.97
CA LEU A 276 4.73 -3.37 -18.67
C LEU A 276 4.69 -4.84 -18.20
N VAL A 277 4.64 -5.07 -16.87
CA VAL A 277 4.52 -6.42 -16.32
C VAL A 277 3.20 -7.06 -16.74
N ALA A 278 2.10 -6.32 -16.71
CA ALA A 278 0.78 -6.81 -17.13
C ALA A 278 0.76 -7.23 -18.61
N SER A 279 1.45 -6.49 -19.47
CA SER A 279 1.59 -6.85 -20.91
C SER A 279 2.39 -8.14 -21.13
N GLU A 280 3.28 -8.52 -20.22
CA GLU A 280 4.02 -9.78 -20.27
C GLU A 280 3.21 -10.97 -19.69
N MET A 281 2.12 -10.69 -18.99
CA MET A 281 1.20 -11.71 -18.45
C MET A 281 0.11 -12.12 -19.45
N SER A 282 -0.20 -11.25 -20.41
CA SER A 282 -1.20 -11.49 -21.45
C SER A 282 -0.65 -12.37 -22.57
#